data_95b9761b32423c2071313cd76f364523
#
_entry.id   95b9761b32423c2071313cd76f364523
#
_cell.length_a   1.000
_cell.length_b   1.000
_cell.length_c   1.000
_cell.angle_alpha   90.00
_cell.angle_beta   90.00
_cell.angle_gamma   90.00
#
_symmetry.space_group_name_H-M   'P 1'
#
loop_
_entity.id
_entity.type
_entity.pdbx_description
1 polymer ?
#
loop_
_entity_poly.entity_id
_entity_poly.type
_entity_poly.pdbx_seq_one_letter_code
_entity_poly.pdbx_strand_id
1 'polypeptide(L)'
;YTALVQKGMTASDRALIASLPEALSTTERVCSSVNVASTRAGIDMDAVRLCGQAVKDIAAATADTDASGCMKLVVFANAVEDNPFMAGAFHGPGEGDCCINVGISGPGVVKRALENEAKGQPFDVVAETIKRTAFKITRVGQLIAKEASARLNVPFGIVDLSLAPTPAMGDSVAHILEEMGLEVCGCHGTTAAL
;
A
#
# COMPACT_ATOMS: atom_id res chain seq x y z
N TYR A 1 9.24 -10.51 0.92
CA TYR A 1 10.38 -10.54 -0.01
C TYR A 1 10.85 -9.11 -0.25
N THR A 2 11.91 -8.71 0.47
CA THR A 2 12.26 -7.29 0.61
C THR A 2 13.77 -7.08 0.51
N ALA A 3 14.18 -5.99 -0.17
CA ALA A 3 15.56 -5.49 -0.17
C ALA A 3 15.65 -4.11 0.46
N LEU A 4 16.63 -3.90 1.31
CA LEU A 4 16.93 -2.64 2.00
C LEU A 4 18.26 -2.07 1.49
N VAL A 5 18.23 -1.56 0.27
CA VAL A 5 19.44 -1.14 -0.46
C VAL A 5 19.96 0.26 -0.10
N GLN A 6 19.21 1.03 0.68
CA GLN A 6 19.63 2.36 1.15
C GLN A 6 20.93 2.36 1.98
N LYS A 7 21.37 1.19 2.44
CA LYS A 7 22.67 1.03 3.16
C LYS A 7 23.82 0.61 2.23
N GLY A 8 23.58 0.58 0.94
CA GLY A 8 24.46 0.05 -0.09
C GLY A 8 23.98 -1.30 -0.62
N MET A 9 24.01 -1.45 -1.92
CA MET A 9 23.50 -2.62 -2.62
C MET A 9 24.47 -3.77 -2.58
N THR A 10 24.09 -4.88 -1.96
CA THR A 10 24.88 -6.12 -1.92
C THR A 10 24.62 -6.98 -3.15
N ALA A 11 25.40 -8.05 -3.30
CA ALA A 11 25.17 -9.04 -4.36
C ALA A 11 23.82 -9.74 -4.20
N SER A 12 23.38 -9.98 -2.96
CA SER A 12 22.07 -10.58 -2.67
C SER A 12 20.91 -9.65 -3.07
N ASP A 13 21.04 -8.34 -2.84
CA ASP A 13 20.02 -7.37 -3.25
C ASP A 13 19.89 -7.32 -4.77
N ARG A 14 21.02 -7.34 -5.49
CA ARG A 14 21.03 -7.40 -6.96
C ARG A 14 20.37 -8.66 -7.48
N ALA A 15 20.67 -9.82 -6.89
CA ALA A 15 20.06 -11.10 -7.25
C ALA A 15 18.55 -11.10 -6.97
N LEU A 16 18.12 -10.51 -5.83
CA LEU A 16 16.71 -10.34 -5.51
C LEU A 16 16.00 -9.49 -6.57
N ILE A 17 16.52 -8.30 -6.86
CA ILE A 17 15.90 -7.39 -7.85
C ILE A 17 15.84 -8.06 -9.23
N ALA A 18 16.89 -8.77 -9.62
CA ALA A 18 16.93 -9.48 -10.90
C ALA A 18 15.92 -10.65 -10.98
N SER A 19 15.57 -11.25 -9.86
CA SER A 19 14.58 -12.36 -9.80
C SER A 19 13.13 -11.90 -9.80
N LEU A 20 12.85 -10.60 -9.56
CA LEU A 20 11.48 -10.08 -9.41
C LEU A 20 10.60 -10.31 -10.65
N PRO A 21 11.08 -10.11 -11.90
CA PRO A 21 10.24 -10.34 -13.07
C PRO A 21 9.69 -11.76 -13.13
N GLU A 22 10.51 -12.75 -12.89
CA GLU A 22 10.09 -14.16 -12.86
C GLU A 22 9.23 -14.45 -11.62
N ALA A 23 9.68 -14.06 -10.44
CA ALA A 23 8.98 -14.36 -9.19
C ALA A 23 7.57 -13.77 -9.14
N LEU A 24 7.38 -12.54 -9.64
CA LEU A 24 6.09 -11.85 -9.58
C LEU A 24 5.16 -12.21 -10.75
N SER A 25 5.68 -12.68 -11.87
CA SER A 25 4.86 -13.15 -13.00
C SER A 25 4.36 -14.59 -12.81
N THR A 26 5.18 -15.46 -12.20
CA THR A 26 4.86 -16.88 -12.06
C THR A 26 4.14 -17.26 -10.78
N THR A 27 4.06 -16.35 -9.79
CA THR A 27 3.40 -16.62 -8.50
C THR A 27 2.16 -15.75 -8.33
N GLU A 28 1.13 -16.29 -7.69
CA GLU A 28 -0.12 -15.55 -7.46
C GLU A 28 -0.02 -14.57 -6.28
N ARG A 29 0.62 -14.97 -5.18
CA ARG A 29 0.54 -14.28 -3.88
C ARG A 29 1.85 -13.69 -3.39
N VAL A 30 2.93 -13.87 -4.13
CA VAL A 30 4.22 -13.30 -3.74
C VAL A 30 4.23 -11.81 -4.08
N CYS A 31 4.50 -10.99 -3.07
CA CYS A 31 4.74 -9.57 -3.21
C CYS A 31 6.18 -9.26 -2.83
N SER A 32 6.69 -8.15 -3.33
CA SER A 32 8.04 -7.69 -3.03
C SER A 32 8.10 -6.18 -2.83
N SER A 33 9.11 -5.75 -2.11
CA SER A 33 9.43 -4.34 -1.94
C SER A 33 10.93 -4.11 -1.96
N VAL A 34 11.32 -2.92 -2.42
CA VAL A 34 12.70 -2.45 -2.40
C VAL A 34 12.71 -1.05 -1.80
N ASN A 35 13.47 -0.84 -0.74
CA ASN A 35 13.66 0.50 -0.17
C ASN A 35 14.97 1.08 -0.70
N VAL A 36 14.89 2.05 -1.61
CA VAL A 36 16.03 2.60 -2.36
C VAL A 36 16.65 3.84 -1.73
N ALA A 37 16.05 4.39 -0.68
CA ALA A 37 16.51 5.62 -0.06
C ALA A 37 16.21 5.67 1.43
N SER A 38 17.00 6.45 2.15
CA SER A 38 16.67 6.87 3.51
C SER A 38 17.19 8.29 3.76
N THR A 39 16.60 8.98 4.74
CA THR A 39 17.04 10.31 5.16
C THR A 39 18.53 10.31 5.55
N ARG A 40 19.01 9.18 6.07
CA ARG A 40 20.37 9.02 6.57
C ARG A 40 21.38 8.69 5.46
N ALA A 41 21.00 7.83 4.52
CA ALA A 41 21.90 7.33 3.47
C ALA A 41 21.74 8.05 2.13
N GLY A 42 20.68 8.84 1.95
CA GLY A 42 20.33 9.41 0.66
C GLY A 42 19.66 8.41 -0.27
N ILE A 43 19.69 8.67 -1.56
CA ILE A 43 19.05 7.86 -2.61
C ILE A 43 20.14 7.03 -3.31
N ASP A 44 19.93 5.72 -3.40
CA ASP A 44 20.75 4.82 -4.23
C ASP A 44 20.22 4.85 -5.68
N MET A 45 20.86 5.64 -6.54
CA MET A 45 20.45 5.81 -7.93
C MET A 45 20.65 4.56 -8.78
N ASP A 46 21.60 3.69 -8.44
CA ASP A 46 21.77 2.40 -9.11
C ASP A 46 20.60 1.46 -8.79
N ALA A 47 20.17 1.45 -7.54
CA ALA A 47 18.96 0.72 -7.13
C ALA A 47 17.70 1.25 -7.82
N VAL A 48 17.55 2.57 -7.91
CA VAL A 48 16.42 3.19 -8.64
C VAL A 48 16.41 2.74 -10.12
N ARG A 49 17.56 2.77 -10.77
CA ARG A 49 17.69 2.33 -12.17
C ARG A 49 17.33 0.85 -12.34
N LEU A 50 17.83 -0.02 -11.46
CA LEU A 50 17.54 -1.46 -11.50
C LEU A 50 16.06 -1.75 -11.22
N CYS A 51 15.45 -1.06 -10.26
CA CYS A 51 14.02 -1.19 -9.99
C CYS A 51 13.17 -0.71 -11.16
N GLY A 52 13.56 0.39 -11.81
CA GLY A 52 12.89 0.86 -13.03
C GLY A 52 12.94 -0.16 -14.17
N GLN A 53 14.08 -0.85 -14.35
CA GLN A 53 14.20 -1.92 -15.32
C GLN A 53 13.32 -3.13 -14.91
N ALA A 54 13.37 -3.53 -13.64
CA ALA A 54 12.55 -4.64 -13.13
C ALA A 54 11.03 -4.37 -13.34
N VAL A 55 10.55 -3.14 -13.10
CA VAL A 55 9.15 -2.77 -13.37
C VAL A 55 8.79 -2.95 -14.84
N LYS A 56 9.66 -2.52 -15.76
CA LYS A 56 9.45 -2.72 -17.21
C LYS A 56 9.39 -4.21 -17.58
N ASP A 57 10.28 -5.00 -17.02
CA ASP A 57 10.37 -6.43 -17.31
C ASP A 57 9.16 -7.17 -16.71
N ILE A 58 8.69 -6.80 -15.50
CA ILE A 58 7.46 -7.32 -14.90
C ILE A 58 6.25 -6.97 -15.76
N ALA A 59 6.15 -5.71 -16.22
CA ALA A 59 5.05 -5.26 -17.07
C ALA A 59 5.00 -6.06 -18.38
N ALA A 60 6.16 -6.29 -19.00
CA ALA A 60 6.26 -7.10 -20.20
C ALA A 60 5.89 -8.58 -19.96
N ALA A 61 6.34 -9.15 -18.83
CA ALA A 61 6.06 -10.53 -18.46
C ALA A 61 4.59 -10.79 -18.07
N THR A 62 3.83 -9.76 -17.75
CA THR A 62 2.41 -9.84 -17.36
C THR A 62 1.51 -8.98 -18.24
N ALA A 63 1.93 -8.73 -19.49
CA ALA A 63 1.18 -7.88 -20.43
C ALA A 63 -0.20 -8.45 -20.79
N ASP A 64 -0.36 -9.76 -20.77
CA ASP A 64 -1.61 -10.48 -20.99
C ASP A 64 -2.63 -10.33 -19.83
N THR A 65 -2.19 -9.84 -18.70
CA THR A 65 -3.00 -9.57 -17.49
C THR A 65 -2.93 -8.11 -17.06
N ASP A 66 -2.88 -7.18 -18.02
CA ASP A 66 -2.82 -5.73 -17.80
C ASP A 66 -1.67 -5.31 -16.87
N ALA A 67 -0.50 -5.94 -17.03
CA ALA A 67 0.68 -5.71 -16.19
C ALA A 67 0.44 -5.92 -14.68
N SER A 68 -0.44 -6.83 -14.32
CA SER A 68 -0.86 -7.10 -12.94
C SER A 68 0.32 -7.45 -12.00
N GLY A 69 1.42 -7.97 -12.53
CA GLY A 69 2.63 -8.23 -11.77
C GLY A 69 3.23 -6.98 -11.13
N CYS A 70 3.05 -5.80 -11.75
CA CYS A 70 3.56 -4.55 -11.21
C CYS A 70 2.85 -4.12 -9.91
N MET A 71 1.62 -4.55 -9.68
CA MET A 71 0.89 -4.27 -8.44
C MET A 71 1.47 -5.02 -7.23
N LYS A 72 2.32 -6.01 -7.47
CA LYS A 72 2.97 -6.82 -6.44
C LYS A 72 4.36 -6.31 -6.04
N LEU A 73 4.81 -5.21 -6.65
CA LEU A 73 6.10 -4.57 -6.35
C LEU A 73 5.89 -3.14 -5.88
N VAL A 74 6.48 -2.80 -4.74
CA VAL A 74 6.56 -1.42 -4.25
C VAL A 74 8.01 -1.01 -4.12
N VAL A 75 8.36 0.15 -4.70
CA VAL A 75 9.66 0.79 -4.52
C VAL A 75 9.50 1.95 -3.56
N PHE A 76 10.12 1.86 -2.40
CA PHE A 76 10.03 2.84 -1.34
C PHE A 76 11.25 3.77 -1.30
N ALA A 77 11.01 4.98 -0.85
CA ALA A 77 12.03 5.90 -0.36
C ALA A 77 11.72 6.24 1.09
N ASN A 78 12.68 6.03 1.97
CA ASN A 78 12.55 6.32 3.40
C ASN A 78 11.39 5.57 4.09
N ALA A 79 11.23 4.28 3.76
CA ALA A 79 10.19 3.45 4.39
C ALA A 79 10.38 3.42 5.92
N VAL A 80 9.28 3.51 6.63
CA VAL A 80 9.25 3.38 8.09
C VAL A 80 9.40 1.93 8.51
N GLU A 81 9.96 1.72 9.71
CA GLU A 81 10.02 0.41 10.34
C GLU A 81 8.60 -0.06 10.75
N ASP A 82 8.40 -1.37 10.77
CA ASP A 82 7.11 -1.98 11.09
C ASP A 82 5.95 -1.51 10.20
N ASN A 83 6.26 -1.23 8.94
CA ASN A 83 5.26 -0.87 7.96
C ASN A 83 4.36 -2.08 7.64
N PRO A 84 3.04 -2.01 7.86
CA PRO A 84 2.12 -3.12 7.61
C PRO A 84 1.59 -3.17 6.18
N PHE A 85 2.06 -2.33 5.28
CA PHE A 85 1.59 -2.26 3.91
C PHE A 85 1.83 -3.59 3.19
N MET A 86 0.79 -4.17 2.60
CA MET A 86 0.77 -5.57 2.14
C MET A 86 1.92 -5.93 1.18
N ALA A 87 2.18 -5.11 0.17
CA ALA A 87 3.29 -5.35 -0.77
C ALA A 87 4.65 -4.84 -0.25
N GLY A 88 4.67 -4.12 0.85
CA GLY A 88 5.85 -3.47 1.40
C GLY A 88 5.94 -3.56 2.91
N ALA A 89 5.49 -4.68 3.48
CA ALA A 89 5.63 -4.89 4.92
C ALA A 89 7.11 -5.00 5.30
N PHE A 90 7.51 -4.21 6.29
CA PHE A 90 8.85 -4.25 6.87
C PHE A 90 8.75 -4.60 8.34
N HIS A 91 9.67 -5.45 8.80
CA HIS A 91 9.86 -5.72 10.20
C HIS A 91 11.02 -4.88 10.73
N GLY A 92 10.78 -4.08 11.75
CA GLY A 92 11.80 -3.22 12.36
C GLY A 92 12.71 -3.96 13.31
N PRO A 93 13.69 -3.26 13.91
CA PRO A 93 14.63 -3.83 14.87
C PRO A 93 14.03 -4.00 16.27
N GLY A 94 12.73 -4.29 16.39
CA GLY A 94 12.03 -4.52 17.63
C GLY A 94 12.51 -5.77 18.38
N GLU A 95 12.02 -5.96 19.60
CA GLU A 95 12.42 -7.09 20.48
C GLU A 95 11.76 -8.41 20.08
N GLY A 96 10.68 -8.39 19.30
CA GLY A 96 9.95 -9.58 18.87
C GLY A 96 10.45 -10.15 17.56
N ASP A 97 10.51 -11.48 17.46
CA ASP A 97 10.87 -12.18 16.22
C ASP A 97 9.76 -12.09 15.16
N CYS A 98 8.55 -11.80 15.57
CA CYS A 98 7.39 -11.63 14.69
C CYS A 98 6.31 -10.78 15.35
N CYS A 99 5.46 -10.14 14.51
CA CYS A 99 4.26 -9.45 14.95
C CYS A 99 3.14 -9.58 13.91
N ILE A 100 1.90 -9.37 14.33
CA ILE A 100 0.73 -9.29 13.46
C ILE A 100 0.38 -7.83 13.27
N ASN A 101 0.42 -7.36 12.03
CA ASN A 101 -0.13 -6.08 11.64
C ASN A 101 -1.35 -6.30 10.74
N VAL A 102 -2.29 -5.38 10.75
CA VAL A 102 -3.49 -5.45 9.91
C VAL A 102 -3.53 -4.24 9.00
N GLY A 103 -3.40 -4.47 7.70
CA GLY A 103 -3.63 -3.45 6.67
C GLY A 103 -5.06 -3.56 6.14
N ILE A 104 -5.75 -2.42 6.05
CA ILE A 104 -7.12 -2.35 5.56
C ILE A 104 -7.17 -1.39 4.37
N SER A 105 -7.65 -1.88 3.22
CA SER A 105 -7.98 -1.01 2.10
C SER A 105 -9.38 -0.42 2.32
N GLY A 106 -9.44 0.89 2.43
CA GLY A 106 -10.65 1.59 2.85
C GLY A 106 -11.43 2.39 1.80
N PRO A 107 -10.93 2.65 0.55
CA PRO A 107 -11.58 3.57 -0.37
C PRO A 107 -13.03 3.19 -0.68
N GLY A 108 -13.29 1.94 -0.99
CA GLY A 108 -14.65 1.45 -1.32
C GLY A 108 -15.63 1.60 -0.15
N VAL A 109 -15.17 1.41 1.09
CA VAL A 109 -16.01 1.58 2.29
C VAL A 109 -16.35 3.04 2.52
N VAL A 110 -15.35 3.93 2.36
CA VAL A 110 -15.55 5.39 2.50
C VAL A 110 -16.49 5.90 1.41
N LYS A 111 -16.25 5.51 0.14
CA LYS A 111 -17.12 5.85 -0.97
C LYS A 111 -18.58 5.45 -0.68
N ARG A 112 -18.78 4.21 -0.28
CA ARG A 112 -20.14 3.71 0.04
C ARG A 112 -20.81 4.48 1.19
N ALA A 113 -20.04 4.89 2.19
CA ALA A 113 -20.56 5.71 3.28
C ALA A 113 -20.99 7.10 2.78
N LEU A 114 -20.22 7.72 1.89
CA LEU A 114 -20.56 9.00 1.29
C LEU A 114 -21.81 8.91 0.40
N GLU A 115 -21.89 7.91 -0.46
CA GLU A 115 -23.09 7.66 -1.28
C GLU A 115 -24.37 7.59 -0.46
N ASN A 116 -24.31 6.91 0.69
CA ASN A 116 -25.50 6.63 1.50
C ASN A 116 -25.84 7.76 2.48
N GLU A 117 -24.85 8.45 3.04
CA GLU A 117 -25.05 9.33 4.19
C GLU A 117 -24.70 10.80 3.92
N ALA A 118 -23.92 11.10 2.88
CA ALA A 118 -23.37 12.44 2.67
C ALA A 118 -23.56 13.02 1.25
N LYS A 119 -24.21 12.30 0.36
CA LYS A 119 -24.40 12.75 -1.02
C LYS A 119 -25.21 14.06 -1.08
N GLY A 120 -24.62 15.08 -1.67
CA GLY A 120 -25.24 16.41 -1.77
C GLY A 120 -25.36 17.18 -0.45
N GLN A 121 -24.74 16.69 0.61
CA GLN A 121 -24.72 17.37 1.91
C GLN A 121 -23.60 18.44 1.99
N PRO A 122 -23.68 19.38 2.93
CA PRO A 122 -22.59 20.33 3.19
C PRO A 122 -21.27 19.64 3.53
N PHE A 123 -20.16 20.34 3.27
CA PHE A 123 -18.81 19.77 3.42
C PHE A 123 -18.47 19.27 4.83
N ASP A 124 -18.99 19.92 5.86
CA ASP A 124 -18.83 19.49 7.26
C ASP A 124 -19.46 18.12 7.51
N VAL A 125 -20.62 17.83 6.92
CA VAL A 125 -21.28 16.52 6.99
C VAL A 125 -20.46 15.47 6.23
N VAL A 126 -19.92 15.81 5.06
CA VAL A 126 -19.02 14.94 4.29
C VAL A 126 -17.78 14.59 5.11
N ALA A 127 -17.10 15.58 5.65
CA ALA A 127 -15.89 15.41 6.45
C ALA A 127 -16.14 14.54 7.70
N GLU A 128 -17.24 14.78 8.41
CA GLU A 128 -17.59 13.99 9.61
C GLU A 128 -17.97 12.54 9.25
N THR A 129 -18.59 12.32 8.09
CA THR A 129 -18.91 10.97 7.60
C THR A 129 -17.63 10.19 7.27
N ILE A 130 -16.64 10.82 6.60
CA ILE A 130 -15.35 10.21 6.32
C ILE A 130 -14.64 9.83 7.63
N LYS A 131 -14.53 10.77 8.54
CA LYS A 131 -13.88 10.59 9.84
C LYS A 131 -14.52 9.46 10.66
N ARG A 132 -15.83 9.46 10.79
CA ARG A 132 -16.57 8.40 11.48
C ARG A 132 -16.37 7.04 10.82
N THR A 133 -16.36 6.98 9.50
CA THR A 133 -16.12 5.74 8.75
C THR A 133 -14.71 5.23 8.98
N ALA A 134 -13.69 6.08 8.92
CA ALA A 134 -12.31 5.72 9.22
C ALA A 134 -12.17 5.12 10.63
N PHE A 135 -12.79 5.72 11.64
CA PHE A 135 -12.80 5.16 13.00
C PHE A 135 -13.48 3.79 13.09
N LYS A 136 -14.58 3.58 12.38
CA LYS A 136 -15.25 2.27 12.33
C LYS A 136 -14.33 1.21 11.71
N ILE A 137 -13.69 1.53 10.59
CA ILE A 137 -12.79 0.61 9.88
C ILE A 137 -11.60 0.22 10.77
N THR A 138 -10.92 1.19 11.36
CA THR A 138 -9.78 0.92 12.24
C THR A 138 -10.18 0.13 13.48
N ARG A 139 -11.36 0.38 14.01
CA ARG A 139 -11.90 -0.41 15.14
C ARG A 139 -12.12 -1.87 14.77
N VAL A 140 -12.68 -2.15 13.61
CA VAL A 140 -12.84 -3.53 13.10
C VAL A 140 -11.49 -4.19 12.91
N GLY A 141 -10.53 -3.50 12.28
CA GLY A 141 -9.16 -4.00 12.13
C GLY A 141 -8.51 -4.35 13.46
N GLN A 142 -8.68 -3.51 14.48
CA GLN A 142 -8.15 -3.77 15.82
C GLN A 142 -8.79 -5.01 16.48
N LEU A 143 -10.09 -5.22 16.29
CA LEU A 143 -10.78 -6.41 16.81
C LEU A 143 -10.26 -7.68 16.15
N ILE A 144 -10.11 -7.67 14.82
CA ILE A 144 -9.58 -8.79 14.06
C ILE A 144 -8.13 -9.08 14.47
N ALA A 145 -7.29 -8.03 14.60
CA ALA A 145 -5.91 -8.17 15.00
C ALA A 145 -5.75 -8.80 16.39
N LYS A 146 -6.56 -8.39 17.36
CA LYS A 146 -6.55 -8.95 18.72
C LYS A 146 -6.97 -10.42 18.72
N GLU A 147 -7.99 -10.78 17.96
CA GLU A 147 -8.44 -12.17 17.83
C GLU A 147 -7.36 -13.03 17.16
N ALA A 148 -6.76 -12.55 16.07
CA ALA A 148 -5.66 -13.23 15.40
C ALA A 148 -4.45 -13.42 16.32
N SER A 149 -4.07 -12.37 17.06
CA SER A 149 -2.99 -12.41 18.05
C SER A 149 -3.24 -13.48 19.12
N ALA A 150 -4.46 -13.55 19.65
CA ALA A 150 -4.82 -14.55 20.65
C ALA A 150 -4.77 -15.98 20.10
N ARG A 151 -5.27 -16.21 18.88
CA ARG A 151 -5.29 -17.55 18.27
C ARG A 151 -3.92 -18.04 17.84
N LEU A 152 -3.06 -17.14 17.34
CA LEU A 152 -1.74 -17.51 16.83
C LEU A 152 -0.63 -17.38 17.88
N ASN A 153 -0.94 -16.83 19.04
CA ASN A 153 0.03 -16.51 20.08
C ASN A 153 1.20 -15.66 19.56
N VAL A 154 0.88 -14.66 18.75
CA VAL A 154 1.83 -13.71 18.18
C VAL A 154 1.42 -12.29 18.60
N PRO A 155 2.35 -11.42 19.03
CA PRO A 155 2.01 -10.07 19.44
C PRO A 155 1.31 -9.28 18.33
N PHE A 156 0.31 -8.49 18.72
CA PHE A 156 -0.32 -7.52 17.83
C PHE A 156 0.50 -6.21 17.83
N GLY A 157 0.83 -5.73 16.65
CA GLY A 157 1.52 -4.46 16.41
C GLY A 157 0.54 -3.32 16.12
N ILE A 158 0.32 -3.02 14.85
CA ILE A 158 -0.45 -1.85 14.41
C ILE A 158 -1.56 -2.21 13.42
N VAL A 159 -2.54 -1.30 13.32
CA VAL A 159 -3.53 -1.28 12.25
C VAL A 159 -3.23 -0.11 11.32
N ASP A 160 -3.12 -0.40 10.04
CA ASP A 160 -3.01 0.61 8.99
C ASP A 160 -4.34 0.71 8.24
N LEU A 161 -4.85 1.92 8.10
CA LEU A 161 -5.96 2.22 7.20
C LEU A 161 -5.38 2.89 5.95
N SER A 162 -5.26 2.13 4.91
CA SER A 162 -4.82 2.62 3.60
C SER A 162 -6.03 3.03 2.75
N LEU A 163 -5.87 4.11 2.00
CA LEU A 163 -6.75 4.50 0.91
C LEU A 163 -6.13 4.15 -0.45
N ALA A 164 -5.17 3.22 -0.47
CA ALA A 164 -4.55 2.73 -1.68
C ALA A 164 -5.58 2.10 -2.62
N PRO A 165 -5.58 2.45 -3.91
CA PRO A 165 -6.54 1.92 -4.86
C PRO A 165 -6.31 0.44 -5.13
N THR A 166 -7.39 -0.28 -5.41
CA THR A 166 -7.35 -1.62 -6.01
C THR A 166 -7.91 -1.57 -7.43
N PRO A 167 -7.72 -2.61 -8.26
CA PRO A 167 -8.35 -2.67 -9.58
C PRO A 167 -9.89 -2.78 -9.53
N ALA A 168 -10.45 -3.04 -8.35
CA ALA A 168 -11.89 -3.14 -8.20
C ALA A 168 -12.57 -1.80 -8.47
N MET A 169 -13.65 -1.82 -9.25
CA MET A 169 -14.41 -0.62 -9.56
C MET A 169 -14.95 0.02 -8.27
N GLY A 170 -14.70 1.32 -8.12
CA GLY A 170 -15.13 2.08 -6.95
C GLY A 170 -14.19 2.02 -5.74
N ASP A 171 -13.08 1.28 -5.82
CA ASP A 171 -12.11 1.16 -4.74
C ASP A 171 -10.87 2.04 -4.99
N SER A 172 -11.09 3.36 -5.05
CA SER A 172 -10.06 4.36 -5.29
C SER A 172 -10.39 5.68 -4.61
N VAL A 173 -9.37 6.42 -4.17
CA VAL A 173 -9.50 7.80 -3.67
C VAL A 173 -10.15 8.70 -4.72
N ALA A 174 -9.90 8.46 -6.01
CA ALA A 174 -10.55 9.17 -7.11
C ALA A 174 -12.08 9.15 -6.98
N HIS A 175 -12.64 7.98 -6.73
CA HIS A 175 -14.09 7.84 -6.55
C HIS A 175 -14.61 8.51 -5.26
N ILE A 176 -13.78 8.58 -4.21
CA ILE A 176 -14.13 9.34 -3.00
C ILE A 176 -14.27 10.83 -3.34
N LEU A 177 -13.30 11.39 -4.07
CA LEU A 177 -13.31 12.81 -4.47
C LEU A 177 -14.51 13.14 -5.37
N GLU A 178 -14.85 12.26 -6.30
CA GLU A 178 -16.02 12.39 -7.16
C GLU A 178 -17.33 12.38 -6.34
N GLU A 179 -17.46 11.48 -5.37
CA GLU A 179 -18.64 11.44 -4.47
C GLU A 179 -18.72 12.62 -3.51
N MET A 180 -17.61 13.29 -3.22
CA MET A 180 -17.59 14.56 -2.49
C MET A 180 -18.16 15.73 -3.31
N GLY A 181 -18.47 15.51 -4.57
CA GLY A 181 -19.00 16.53 -5.48
C GLY A 181 -17.92 17.33 -6.21
N LEU A 182 -16.69 16.84 -6.21
CA LEU A 182 -15.63 17.39 -7.03
C LEU A 182 -15.77 16.92 -8.49
N GLU A 183 -15.02 17.57 -9.37
CA GLU A 183 -14.96 17.17 -10.77
C GLU A 183 -14.46 15.73 -10.95
N VAL A 184 -14.68 15.17 -12.12
CA VAL A 184 -14.11 13.86 -12.51
C VAL A 184 -12.61 13.83 -12.26
N CYS A 185 -12.12 12.73 -11.75
CA CYS A 185 -10.71 12.58 -11.39
C CYS A 185 -9.78 12.85 -12.59
N GLY A 186 -8.76 13.67 -12.37
CA GLY A 186 -7.85 14.16 -13.40
C GLY A 186 -8.15 15.58 -13.85
N CYS A 187 -9.30 16.17 -13.51
CA CYS A 187 -9.59 17.58 -13.69
C CYS A 187 -8.88 18.47 -12.66
N HIS A 188 -8.92 19.79 -12.83
CA HIS A 188 -8.23 20.73 -11.96
C HIS A 188 -8.71 20.68 -10.50
N GLY A 189 -10.01 20.52 -10.27
CA GLY A 189 -10.60 20.47 -8.93
C GLY A 189 -10.14 19.25 -8.13
N THR A 190 -10.16 18.09 -8.75
CA THR A 190 -9.69 16.86 -8.10
C THR A 190 -8.18 16.85 -7.86
N THR A 191 -7.39 17.38 -8.80
CA THR A 191 -5.93 17.52 -8.64
C THR A 191 -5.57 18.47 -7.50
N ALA A 192 -6.33 19.55 -7.31
CA ALA A 192 -6.12 20.50 -6.21
C ALA A 192 -6.53 19.93 -4.84
N ALA A 193 -7.42 18.93 -4.80
CA ALA A 193 -7.88 18.30 -3.57
C ALA A 193 -6.95 17.19 -3.05
N LEU A 194 -6.08 16.67 -3.91
CA LEU A 194 -5.07 15.67 -3.57
C LEU A 194 -3.84 16.30 -2.89
#